data_52c20e131d23c9d9ef447c00f9af37ed
#
_entry.id   52c20e131d23c9d9ef447c00f9af37ed
#
_cell.length_a   1.000
_cell.length_b   1.000
_cell.length_c   1.000
_cell.angle_alpha   90.00
_cell.angle_beta   90.00
_cell.angle_gamma   90.00
#
_symmetry.space_group_name_H-M   'P 1'
#
loop_
_entity.id
_entity.type
_entity.pdbx_description
1 polymer ?
#
loop_
_entity_poly.entity_id
_entity_poly.type
_entity_poly.pdbx_seq_one_letter_code
_entity_poly.pdbx_strand_id
1 'polypeptide(L)'
;MEEHTFSHLTDEGKVLFFILLSKEILSDFSQIEDRQLAQNALSKCLEWVKNNEEIGYELYDLLDDEENGITIIQEMSKNEKDSAAWNCIIDTVAYTCRKAMEKEGVIYFPEPIAQVDDTIVEHFISSIEQVKGDSTLLLIKKTFERLLLSTLDKE
;
A
#
# COMPACT_ATOMS: atom_id res chain seq x y z
N MET A 1 -5.80 -19.17 0.24
CA MET A 1 -4.82 -18.15 -0.06
C MET A 1 -4.03 -17.78 1.19
N GLU A 2 -3.15 -16.83 1.05
CA GLU A 2 -2.12 -16.48 2.02
C GLU A 2 -2.57 -15.54 3.15
N GLU A 3 -3.86 -15.39 3.38
CA GLU A 3 -4.38 -14.54 4.45
C GLU A 3 -3.82 -14.91 5.81
N HIS A 4 -3.72 -16.22 6.05
CA HIS A 4 -3.15 -16.75 7.28
C HIS A 4 -1.69 -16.28 7.46
N THR A 5 -0.91 -16.30 6.39
CA THR A 5 0.49 -15.86 6.44
C THR A 5 0.57 -14.35 6.69
N PHE A 6 -0.29 -13.57 6.01
CA PHE A 6 -0.34 -12.13 6.20
C PHE A 6 -0.62 -11.78 7.66
N SER A 7 -1.61 -12.43 8.28
CA SER A 7 -2.00 -12.12 9.64
C SER A 7 -0.91 -12.38 10.68
N HIS A 8 0.10 -13.20 10.35
CA HIS A 8 1.22 -13.50 11.24
C HIS A 8 2.37 -12.51 11.12
N LEU A 9 2.32 -11.59 10.16
CA LEU A 9 3.35 -10.57 10.02
C LEU A 9 3.21 -9.50 11.10
N THR A 10 4.32 -8.83 11.44
CA THR A 10 4.27 -7.63 12.27
C THR A 10 3.59 -6.51 11.49
N ASP A 11 3.24 -5.41 12.16
CA ASP A 11 2.64 -4.26 11.47
C ASP A 11 3.56 -3.75 10.36
N GLU A 12 4.85 -3.63 10.64
CA GLU A 12 5.83 -3.22 9.63
C GLU A 12 5.92 -4.22 8.48
N GLY A 13 5.87 -5.51 8.80
CA GLY A 13 5.87 -6.57 7.79
C GLY A 13 4.64 -6.51 6.90
N LYS A 14 3.49 -6.23 7.48
CA LYS A 14 2.25 -6.07 6.71
C LYS A 14 2.34 -4.89 5.75
N VAL A 15 2.85 -3.75 6.22
CA VAL A 15 3.05 -2.59 5.36
C VAL A 15 4.04 -2.91 4.25
N LEU A 16 5.14 -3.62 4.56
CA LEU A 16 6.11 -4.04 3.54
C LEU A 16 5.48 -4.94 2.48
N PHE A 17 4.56 -5.82 2.87
CA PHE A 17 3.83 -6.65 1.91
C PHE A 17 3.14 -5.78 0.86
N PHE A 18 2.42 -4.75 1.31
CA PHE A 18 1.76 -3.82 0.39
C PHE A 18 2.77 -3.07 -0.48
N ILE A 19 3.86 -2.59 0.12
CA ILE A 19 4.88 -1.83 -0.60
C ILE A 19 5.54 -2.67 -1.69
N LEU A 20 5.95 -3.90 -1.34
CA LEU A 20 6.68 -4.76 -2.28
C LEU A 20 5.80 -5.16 -3.47
N LEU A 21 4.55 -5.51 -3.23
CA LEU A 21 3.63 -5.82 -4.33
C LEU A 21 3.32 -4.58 -5.17
N SER A 22 3.13 -3.43 -4.54
CA SER A 22 2.87 -2.19 -5.27
C SER A 22 4.05 -1.79 -6.15
N LYS A 23 5.28 -2.07 -5.73
CA LYS A 23 6.45 -1.80 -6.57
C LYS A 23 6.41 -2.59 -7.89
N GLU A 24 5.82 -3.78 -7.84
CA GLU A 24 5.73 -4.63 -9.03
C GLU A 24 4.80 -4.03 -10.09
N ILE A 25 3.87 -3.16 -9.71
CA ILE A 25 2.93 -2.58 -10.67
C ILE A 25 3.31 -1.16 -11.11
N LEU A 26 4.40 -0.60 -10.61
CA LEU A 26 4.80 0.76 -10.98
C LEU A 26 5.02 0.93 -12.47
N SER A 27 5.64 -0.06 -13.12
CA SER A 27 5.90 0.00 -14.55
C SER A 27 4.64 -0.14 -15.41
N ASP A 28 3.52 -0.53 -14.77
CA ASP A 28 2.25 -0.70 -15.48
C ASP A 28 1.45 0.60 -15.63
N PHE A 29 1.84 1.67 -14.92
CA PHE A 29 1.22 2.97 -15.16
C PHE A 29 1.53 3.45 -16.57
N SER A 30 0.53 3.96 -17.26
CA SER A 30 0.69 4.43 -18.64
C SER A 30 1.42 5.78 -18.71
N GLN A 31 1.35 6.59 -17.64
CA GLN A 31 1.96 7.91 -17.60
C GLN A 31 3.15 7.92 -16.65
N ILE A 32 4.25 8.53 -17.08
CA ILE A 32 5.45 8.59 -16.26
C ILE A 32 5.25 9.47 -15.02
N GLU A 33 4.45 10.52 -15.13
CA GLU A 33 4.12 11.38 -13.99
C GLU A 33 3.40 10.60 -12.89
N ASP A 34 2.45 9.75 -13.28
CA ASP A 34 1.73 8.91 -12.32
C ASP A 34 2.68 7.91 -11.64
N ARG A 35 3.58 7.33 -12.43
CA ARG A 35 4.57 6.40 -11.89
C ARG A 35 5.45 7.06 -10.83
N GLN A 36 5.89 8.30 -11.11
CA GLN A 36 6.72 9.04 -10.16
C GLN A 36 5.96 9.40 -8.89
N LEU A 37 4.71 9.83 -9.01
CA LEU A 37 3.88 10.12 -7.85
C LEU A 37 3.64 8.88 -7.01
N ALA A 38 3.35 7.76 -7.65
CA ALA A 38 3.15 6.49 -6.97
C ALA A 38 4.41 6.05 -6.23
N GLN A 39 5.57 6.17 -6.88
CA GLN A 39 6.84 5.81 -6.26
C GLN A 39 7.13 6.69 -5.04
N ASN A 40 6.85 7.98 -5.14
CA ASN A 40 7.02 8.90 -4.01
C ASN A 40 6.12 8.50 -2.83
N ALA A 41 4.89 8.11 -3.12
CA ALA A 41 3.96 7.65 -2.07
C ALA A 41 4.50 6.39 -1.39
N LEU A 42 4.99 5.43 -2.16
CA LEU A 42 5.57 4.21 -1.58
C LEU A 42 6.82 4.51 -0.75
N SER A 43 7.64 5.46 -1.19
CA SER A 43 8.83 5.87 -0.43
C SER A 43 8.45 6.45 0.91
N LYS A 44 7.35 7.22 0.97
CA LYS A 44 6.86 7.78 2.24
C LYS A 44 6.42 6.66 3.18
N CYS A 45 5.71 5.67 2.66
CA CYS A 45 5.32 4.50 3.45
C CYS A 45 6.55 3.75 3.98
N LEU A 46 7.57 3.62 3.15
CA LEU A 46 8.81 2.94 3.54
C LEU A 46 9.54 3.70 4.65
N GLU A 47 9.49 5.04 4.64
CA GLU A 47 10.06 5.84 5.73
C GLU A 47 9.43 5.45 7.06
N TRP A 48 8.12 5.25 7.09
CA TRP A 48 7.46 4.82 8.32
C TRP A 48 7.95 3.45 8.78
N VAL A 49 8.10 2.51 7.85
CA VAL A 49 8.58 1.17 8.18
C VAL A 49 9.99 1.22 8.80
N LYS A 50 10.86 2.07 8.26
CA LYS A 50 12.24 2.16 8.72
C LYS A 50 12.40 2.92 10.03
N ASN A 51 11.67 4.00 10.20
CA ASN A 51 11.91 4.96 11.27
C ASN A 51 10.76 5.10 12.26
N ASN A 52 9.59 4.61 11.94
CA ASN A 52 8.35 4.78 12.72
C ASN A 52 8.09 6.25 13.09
N GLU A 53 8.36 7.15 12.15
CA GLU A 53 8.12 8.58 12.36
C GLU A 53 6.62 8.88 12.45
N GLU A 54 6.29 10.00 13.11
CA GLU A 54 4.90 10.42 13.25
C GLU A 54 4.38 11.08 11.97
N ILE A 55 4.15 10.28 10.94
CA ILE A 55 3.75 10.77 9.62
C ILE A 55 2.31 10.37 9.24
N GLY A 56 1.50 9.93 10.22
CA GLY A 56 0.14 9.50 9.93
C GLY A 56 -0.68 10.57 9.20
N TYR A 57 -0.64 11.81 9.67
CA TYR A 57 -1.40 12.89 9.05
C TYR A 57 -0.80 13.33 7.71
N GLU A 58 0.51 13.21 7.53
CA GLU A 58 1.13 13.46 6.23
C GLU A 58 0.65 12.44 5.19
N LEU A 59 0.53 11.17 5.60
CA LEU A 59 0.02 10.12 4.73
C LEU A 59 -1.45 10.36 4.40
N TYR A 60 -2.23 10.81 5.39
CA TYR A 60 -3.63 11.13 5.16
C TYR A 60 -3.78 12.26 4.13
N ASP A 61 -2.98 13.31 4.26
CA ASP A 61 -3.01 14.42 3.32
C ASP A 61 -2.62 13.96 1.91
N LEU A 62 -1.66 13.05 1.81
CA LEU A 62 -1.26 12.48 0.52
C LEU A 62 -2.44 11.78 -0.17
N LEU A 63 -3.29 11.10 0.60
CA LEU A 63 -4.46 10.43 0.05
C LEU A 63 -5.57 11.40 -0.34
N ASP A 64 -5.89 12.34 0.54
CA ASP A 64 -7.18 13.02 0.55
C ASP A 64 -7.12 14.52 0.34
N ASP A 65 -5.97 15.07 -0.03
CA ASP A 65 -5.86 16.48 -0.37
C ASP A 65 -6.83 16.80 -1.51
N GLU A 66 -7.63 17.84 -1.36
CA GLU A 66 -8.68 18.18 -2.33
C GLU A 66 -8.16 18.52 -3.72
N GLU A 67 -6.93 18.99 -3.84
CA GLU A 67 -6.35 19.38 -5.12
C GLU A 67 -5.36 18.37 -5.67
N ASN A 68 -4.56 17.75 -4.80
CA ASN A 68 -3.42 16.92 -5.21
C ASN A 68 -3.42 15.52 -4.63
N GLY A 69 -4.46 15.11 -3.92
CA GLY A 69 -4.54 13.79 -3.33
C GLY A 69 -4.57 12.68 -4.37
N ILE A 70 -3.97 11.54 -4.05
CA ILE A 70 -3.90 10.44 -5.01
C ILE A 70 -5.27 9.83 -5.32
N THR A 71 -6.24 9.96 -4.40
CA THR A 71 -7.61 9.49 -4.69
C THR A 71 -8.24 10.31 -5.82
N ILE A 72 -7.97 11.59 -5.89
CA ILE A 72 -8.45 12.44 -6.98
C ILE A 72 -7.79 12.05 -8.30
N ILE A 73 -6.48 11.78 -8.27
CA ILE A 73 -5.76 11.36 -9.46
C ILE A 73 -6.34 10.04 -9.99
N GLN A 74 -6.65 9.12 -9.09
CA GLN A 74 -7.25 7.83 -9.46
C GLN A 74 -8.62 8.04 -10.13
N GLU A 75 -9.45 8.93 -9.59
CA GLU A 75 -10.77 9.21 -10.14
C GLU A 75 -10.69 9.79 -11.56
N MET A 76 -9.58 10.46 -11.88
CA MET A 76 -9.36 11.06 -13.18
C MET A 76 -8.71 10.11 -14.18
N SER A 77 -8.37 8.90 -13.77
CA SER A 77 -7.75 7.91 -14.65
C SER A 77 -8.68 7.51 -15.77
N LYS A 78 -8.14 7.45 -16.98
CA LYS A 78 -8.94 7.21 -18.19
C LYS A 78 -9.05 5.74 -18.59
N ASN A 79 -8.26 4.85 -17.98
CA ASN A 79 -8.34 3.44 -18.30
C ASN A 79 -8.36 2.59 -17.03
N GLU A 80 -8.92 1.39 -17.15
CA GLU A 80 -9.11 0.51 -16.01
C GLU A 80 -7.81 0.02 -15.40
N LYS A 81 -6.77 -0.17 -16.21
CA LYS A 81 -5.48 -0.63 -15.71
C LYS A 81 -4.81 0.41 -14.82
N ASP A 82 -4.80 1.67 -15.26
CA ASP A 82 -4.25 2.75 -14.44
C ASP A 82 -5.06 2.95 -13.17
N SER A 83 -6.38 2.86 -13.27
CA SER A 83 -7.25 2.96 -12.11
C SER A 83 -6.94 1.85 -11.09
N ALA A 84 -6.79 0.62 -11.56
CA ALA A 84 -6.43 -0.52 -10.70
C ALA A 84 -5.05 -0.34 -10.08
N ALA A 85 -4.08 0.16 -10.85
CA ALA A 85 -2.75 0.43 -10.33
C ALA A 85 -2.81 1.49 -9.22
N TRP A 86 -3.58 2.56 -9.41
CA TRP A 86 -3.76 3.57 -8.38
C TRP A 86 -4.45 2.99 -7.13
N ASN A 87 -5.41 2.07 -7.31
CA ASN A 87 -6.03 1.41 -6.16
C ASN A 87 -5.00 0.69 -5.30
N CYS A 88 -3.99 0.07 -5.93
CA CYS A 88 -2.92 -0.58 -5.18
C CYS A 88 -2.14 0.42 -4.33
N ILE A 89 -1.83 1.57 -4.88
CA ILE A 89 -1.08 2.61 -4.17
C ILE A 89 -1.94 3.21 -3.06
N ILE A 90 -3.21 3.50 -3.35
CA ILE A 90 -4.15 4.05 -2.37
C ILE A 90 -4.29 3.10 -1.17
N ASP A 91 -4.48 1.81 -1.43
CA ASP A 91 -4.61 0.82 -0.35
C ASP A 91 -3.35 0.78 0.51
N THR A 92 -2.18 0.85 -0.12
CA THR A 92 -0.90 0.84 0.59
C THR A 92 -0.76 2.06 1.50
N VAL A 93 -1.06 3.25 0.97
CA VAL A 93 -0.95 4.49 1.75
C VAL A 93 -2.00 4.50 2.87
N ALA A 94 -3.23 4.08 2.58
CA ALA A 94 -4.29 4.05 3.59
C ALA A 94 -3.95 3.09 4.73
N TYR A 95 -3.45 1.90 4.40
CA TYR A 95 -3.08 0.93 5.42
C TYR A 95 -1.91 1.43 6.27
N THR A 96 -0.89 1.99 5.63
CA THR A 96 0.27 2.56 6.34
C THR A 96 -0.18 3.71 7.25
N CYS A 97 -1.05 4.58 6.74
CA CYS A 97 -1.61 5.68 7.49
C CYS A 97 -2.31 5.19 8.76
N ARG A 98 -3.14 4.16 8.64
CA ARG A 98 -3.84 3.57 9.78
C ARG A 98 -2.85 3.03 10.83
N LYS A 99 -1.84 2.29 10.39
CA LYS A 99 -0.83 1.74 11.30
C LYS A 99 0.01 2.83 11.96
N ALA A 100 0.38 3.85 11.20
CA ALA A 100 1.11 4.99 11.74
C ALA A 100 0.29 5.72 12.80
N MET A 101 -0.98 6.00 12.52
CA MET A 101 -1.86 6.68 13.47
C MET A 101 -2.11 5.85 14.72
N GLU A 102 -2.27 4.53 14.60
CA GLU A 102 -2.40 3.65 15.77
C GLU A 102 -1.17 3.76 16.66
N LYS A 103 0.01 3.75 16.06
CA LYS A 103 1.25 3.83 16.81
C LYS A 103 1.45 5.20 17.46
N GLU A 104 0.93 6.26 16.83
CA GLU A 104 0.97 7.63 17.38
C GLU A 104 -0.05 7.85 18.49
N GLY A 105 -0.91 6.87 18.75
CA GLY A 105 -1.92 6.97 19.79
C GLY A 105 -3.17 7.74 19.39
N VAL A 106 -3.42 7.90 18.10
CA VAL A 106 -4.64 8.56 17.60
C VAL A 106 -5.86 7.76 18.05
N ILE A 107 -6.84 8.44 18.63
CA ILE A 107 -8.07 7.81 19.13
C ILE A 107 -9.21 7.97 18.13
N TYR A 108 -9.32 9.14 17.49
CA TYR A 108 -10.36 9.43 16.51
C TYR A 108 -9.73 9.53 15.12
N PHE A 109 -9.94 8.51 14.29
CA PHE A 109 -9.38 8.47 12.96
C PHE A 109 -10.25 9.27 11.99
N PRO A 110 -9.64 9.91 10.96
CA PRO A 110 -10.43 10.45 9.85
C PRO A 110 -11.33 9.34 9.28
N GLU A 111 -12.53 9.71 8.84
CA GLU A 111 -13.52 8.72 8.42
C GLU A 111 -13.00 7.68 7.42
N PRO A 112 -12.28 8.08 6.35
CA PRO A 112 -11.76 7.05 5.42
C PRO A 112 -10.76 6.08 6.06
N ILE A 113 -10.04 6.52 7.09
CA ILE A 113 -9.03 5.70 7.76
C ILE A 113 -9.64 4.85 8.86
N ALA A 114 -10.72 5.34 9.48
CA ALA A 114 -11.37 4.63 10.58
C ALA A 114 -11.81 3.22 10.22
N GLN A 115 -12.13 2.98 8.95
CA GLN A 115 -12.61 1.69 8.49
C GLN A 115 -11.52 0.79 7.90
N VAL A 116 -10.29 1.27 7.85
CA VAL A 116 -9.17 0.49 7.29
C VAL A 116 -8.72 -0.55 8.31
N ASP A 117 -8.72 -1.82 7.91
CA ASP A 117 -8.22 -2.93 8.72
C ASP A 117 -7.59 -3.97 7.79
N ASP A 118 -7.25 -5.14 8.34
CA ASP A 118 -6.57 -6.17 7.55
C ASP A 118 -7.41 -6.73 6.40
N THR A 119 -8.73 -6.51 6.40
CA THR A 119 -9.57 -6.97 5.28
C THR A 119 -9.27 -6.23 3.98
N ILE A 120 -8.62 -5.07 4.07
CA ILE A 120 -8.22 -4.32 2.86
C ILE A 120 -7.30 -5.15 1.95
N VAL A 121 -6.62 -6.17 2.51
CA VAL A 121 -5.72 -7.01 1.72
C VAL A 121 -6.46 -7.72 0.57
N GLU A 122 -7.72 -8.08 0.78
CA GLU A 122 -8.52 -8.71 -0.28
C GLU A 122 -8.76 -7.77 -1.45
N HIS A 123 -9.12 -6.53 -1.15
CA HIS A 123 -9.31 -5.49 -2.17
C HIS A 123 -8.00 -5.21 -2.88
N PHE A 124 -6.91 -5.11 -2.13
CA PHE A 124 -5.58 -4.87 -2.67
C PHE A 124 -5.16 -5.98 -3.66
N ILE A 125 -5.30 -7.24 -3.27
CA ILE A 125 -4.94 -8.37 -4.13
C ILE A 125 -5.81 -8.39 -5.38
N SER A 126 -7.10 -8.08 -5.25
CA SER A 126 -7.98 -7.97 -6.40
C SER A 126 -7.50 -6.92 -7.39
N SER A 127 -7.03 -5.79 -6.89
CA SER A 127 -6.46 -4.73 -7.74
C SER A 127 -5.15 -5.17 -8.41
N ILE A 128 -4.30 -5.89 -7.69
CA ILE A 128 -3.08 -6.46 -8.26
C ILE A 128 -3.44 -7.42 -9.42
N GLU A 129 -4.47 -8.25 -9.22
CA GLU A 129 -4.93 -9.16 -10.27
C GLU A 129 -5.41 -8.43 -11.53
N GLN A 130 -6.07 -7.31 -11.35
CA GLN A 130 -6.53 -6.51 -12.49
C GLN A 130 -5.35 -5.98 -13.31
N VAL A 131 -4.21 -5.75 -12.67
CA VAL A 131 -3.00 -5.26 -13.35
C VAL A 131 -2.15 -6.40 -13.89
N LYS A 132 -1.93 -7.44 -13.09
CA LYS A 132 -0.96 -8.51 -13.37
C LYS A 132 -1.57 -9.82 -13.85
N GLY A 133 -2.87 -9.99 -13.69
CA GLY A 133 -3.54 -11.22 -14.15
C GLY A 133 -2.95 -12.48 -13.53
N ASP A 134 -2.64 -13.46 -14.35
CA ASP A 134 -2.21 -14.79 -13.91
C ASP A 134 -0.88 -14.80 -13.13
N SER A 135 -0.08 -13.75 -13.24
CA SER A 135 1.19 -13.69 -12.52
C SER A 135 1.03 -13.31 -11.04
N THR A 136 -0.17 -12.93 -10.62
CA THR A 136 -0.44 -12.44 -9.26
C THR A 136 -0.04 -13.43 -8.17
N LEU A 137 -0.43 -14.71 -8.31
CA LEU A 137 -0.11 -15.72 -7.29
C LEU A 137 1.40 -15.87 -7.10
N LEU A 138 2.16 -15.87 -8.20
CA LEU A 138 3.61 -15.97 -8.11
C LEU A 138 4.22 -14.76 -7.43
N LEU A 139 3.71 -13.56 -7.74
CA LEU A 139 4.18 -12.34 -7.11
C LEU A 139 3.92 -12.34 -5.61
N ILE A 140 2.74 -12.79 -5.18
CA ILE A 140 2.40 -12.90 -3.77
C ILE A 140 3.35 -13.88 -3.08
N LYS A 141 3.56 -15.03 -3.68
CA LYS A 141 4.45 -16.06 -3.12
C LYS A 141 5.87 -15.51 -2.93
N LYS A 142 6.40 -14.87 -3.96
CA LYS A 142 7.75 -14.28 -3.89
C LYS A 142 7.84 -13.19 -2.82
N THR A 143 6.78 -12.41 -2.66
CA THR A 143 6.75 -11.35 -1.65
C THR A 143 6.83 -11.95 -0.25
N PHE A 144 6.04 -12.99 0.04
CA PHE A 144 6.12 -13.67 1.33
C PHE A 144 7.50 -14.30 1.57
N GLU A 145 8.09 -14.90 0.55
CA GLU A 145 9.42 -15.48 0.66
C GLU A 145 10.45 -14.41 1.05
N ARG A 146 10.38 -13.22 0.43
CA ARG A 146 11.29 -12.11 0.76
C ARG A 146 11.08 -11.64 2.20
N LEU A 147 9.83 -11.54 2.64
CA LEU A 147 9.53 -11.11 4.01
C LEU A 147 10.03 -12.11 5.04
N LEU A 148 9.87 -13.41 4.77
CA LEU A 148 10.34 -14.46 5.67
C LEU A 148 11.86 -14.48 5.74
N LEU A 149 12.57 -14.33 4.63
CA LEU A 149 14.02 -14.26 4.60
C LEU A 149 14.53 -13.06 5.41
N SER A 150 13.87 -11.93 5.26
CA SER A 150 14.24 -10.72 6.01
C SER A 150 14.09 -10.94 7.52
N THR A 151 13.04 -11.65 7.93
CA THR A 151 12.82 -11.97 9.34
C THR A 151 13.92 -12.92 9.87
N LEU A 152 14.28 -13.92 9.09
CA LEU A 152 15.31 -14.88 9.47
C LEU A 152 16.67 -14.21 9.60
N ASP A 153 16.97 -13.28 8.71
CA ASP A 153 18.25 -12.57 8.74
C ASP A 153 18.42 -11.70 9.98
N LYS A 154 17.34 -11.34 10.65
CA LYS A 154 17.38 -10.53 11.86
C LYS A 154 17.58 -11.34 13.14
N GLU A 155 17.45 -12.63 13.03
CA GLU A 155 17.69 -13.54 14.15
C GLU A 155 19.14 -14.02 14.17
#